data_064e573c5564d03b5029ab7c13eb152e
#
_entry.id   064e573c5564d03b5029ab7c13eb152e
#
_cell.length_a   1.000
_cell.length_b   1.000
_cell.length_c   1.000
_cell.angle_alpha   90.00
_cell.angle_beta   90.00
_cell.angle_gamma   90.00
#
_symmetry.space_group_name_H-M   'P 1'
#
loop_
_entity.id
_entity.type
_entity.pdbx_description
1 polymer ?
#
loop_
_entity_poly.entity_id
_entity_poly.type
_entity_poly.pdbx_seq_one_letter_code
_entity_poly.pdbx_strand_id
1 'polypeptide(L)'
;MEEKVAAIIAALRERYPDALCALHYGKDYELMIAVRLSAQCTDARVNLVTPALFARYPTLDAFAEADVAEVEGYVHSCGFYKHKAEDIVLACRMLRDEYGGKVPGTMEQLLRLPGVGRKTANLLLGDIYGTPGSVVCDTHCIRICNLLGLASGKDPAKVEQQLRAILPPEESSDFCHRLVLHGRAVCAARKPACDRCCLAPYCKSFTGE
;
A
#
# COMPACT_ATOMS: atom_id res chain seq x y z
N MET A 1 -6.65 -9.81 -24.15
CA MET A 1 -6.32 -9.46 -22.76
C MET A 1 -5.81 -8.02 -22.68
N GLU A 2 -4.85 -7.63 -23.48
CA GLU A 2 -4.24 -6.28 -23.49
C GLU A 2 -5.27 -5.15 -23.68
N GLU A 3 -6.17 -5.25 -24.66
CA GLU A 3 -7.24 -4.26 -24.87
C GLU A 3 -8.15 -4.09 -23.65
N LYS A 4 -8.49 -5.21 -22.98
CA LYS A 4 -9.30 -5.19 -21.75
C LYS A 4 -8.56 -4.47 -20.61
N VAL A 5 -7.27 -4.75 -20.43
CA VAL A 5 -6.42 -4.11 -19.41
C VAL A 5 -6.32 -2.61 -19.69
N ALA A 6 -6.05 -2.21 -20.93
CA ALA A 6 -5.98 -0.81 -21.32
C ALA A 6 -7.29 -0.06 -21.06
N ALA A 7 -8.44 -0.66 -21.41
CA ALA A 7 -9.75 -0.06 -21.17
C ALA A 7 -10.06 0.09 -19.66
N ILE A 8 -9.71 -0.90 -18.84
CA ILE A 8 -9.86 -0.85 -17.37
C ILE A 8 -8.98 0.27 -16.79
N ILE A 9 -7.71 0.37 -17.20
CA ILE A 9 -6.80 1.42 -16.75
C ILE A 9 -7.34 2.79 -17.13
N ALA A 10 -7.83 2.97 -18.37
CA ALA A 10 -8.42 4.23 -18.83
C ALA A 10 -9.64 4.64 -17.99
N ALA A 11 -10.58 3.72 -17.75
CA ALA A 11 -11.75 3.97 -16.92
C ALA A 11 -11.41 4.32 -15.45
N LEU A 12 -10.40 3.67 -14.89
CA LEU A 12 -9.91 3.98 -13.54
C LEU A 12 -9.19 5.34 -13.49
N ARG A 13 -8.40 5.67 -14.51
CA ARG A 13 -7.69 6.95 -14.62
C ARG A 13 -8.68 8.12 -14.75
N GLU A 14 -9.69 7.99 -15.57
CA GLU A 14 -10.75 8.99 -15.71
C GLU A 14 -11.51 9.20 -14.40
N ARG A 15 -11.84 8.11 -13.70
CA ARG A 15 -12.63 8.17 -12.45
C ARG A 15 -11.82 8.63 -11.25
N TYR A 16 -10.52 8.36 -11.22
CA TYR A 16 -9.58 8.61 -10.11
C TYR A 16 -8.26 9.19 -10.64
N PRO A 17 -8.26 10.41 -11.22
CA PRO A 17 -7.07 11.01 -11.84
C PRO A 17 -5.91 11.18 -10.84
N ASP A 18 -6.23 11.61 -9.60
CA ASP A 18 -5.28 11.94 -8.54
C ASP A 18 -5.17 10.83 -7.49
N ALA A 19 -5.16 9.57 -7.92
CA ALA A 19 -5.04 8.44 -7.03
C ALA A 19 -3.61 8.31 -6.49
N LEU A 20 -3.42 8.71 -5.25
CA LEU A 20 -2.16 8.63 -4.50
C LEU A 20 -2.33 7.74 -3.27
N CYS A 21 -1.22 7.44 -2.62
CA CYS A 21 -1.23 6.81 -1.31
C CYS A 21 -2.09 7.62 -0.33
N ALA A 22 -3.01 6.94 0.36
CA ALA A 22 -3.93 7.59 1.31
C ALA A 22 -3.27 7.95 2.65
N LEU A 23 -2.02 7.52 2.89
CA LEU A 23 -1.25 7.84 4.08
C LEU A 23 -0.57 9.20 3.92
N HIS A 24 -0.56 10.00 5.00
CA HIS A 24 0.09 11.30 5.01
C HIS A 24 1.53 11.17 5.51
N TYR A 25 2.47 11.65 4.73
CA TYR A 25 3.90 11.65 5.05
C TYR A 25 4.62 12.81 4.35
N GLY A 26 5.76 13.22 4.89
CA GLY A 26 6.61 14.25 4.30
C GLY A 26 8.01 13.74 3.95
N LYS A 27 8.38 12.55 4.45
CA LYS A 27 9.69 11.93 4.24
C LYS A 27 9.53 10.43 3.97
N ASP A 28 10.48 9.84 3.23
CA ASP A 28 10.42 8.42 2.82
C ASP A 28 10.27 7.46 4.00
N TYR A 29 11.04 7.68 5.08
CA TYR A 29 10.94 6.84 6.28
C TYR A 29 9.61 7.04 7.01
N GLU A 30 8.98 8.21 6.92
CA GLU A 30 7.64 8.45 7.47
C GLU A 30 6.59 7.61 6.73
N LEU A 31 6.72 7.47 5.39
CA LEU A 31 5.87 6.55 4.64
C LEU A 31 6.06 5.11 5.12
N MET A 32 7.31 4.64 5.30
CA MET A 32 7.59 3.30 5.81
C MET A 32 6.92 3.08 7.18
N ILE A 33 7.03 4.05 8.10
CA ILE A 33 6.39 4.00 9.43
C ILE A 33 4.87 3.96 9.29
N ALA A 34 4.28 4.85 8.49
CA ALA A 34 2.84 4.93 8.30
C ALA A 34 2.27 3.63 7.69
N VAL A 35 2.96 3.03 6.71
CA VAL A 35 2.58 1.74 6.13
C VAL A 35 2.69 0.61 7.16
N ARG A 36 3.73 0.62 8.02
CA ARG A 36 3.80 -0.37 9.12
C ARG A 36 2.63 -0.23 10.08
N LEU A 37 2.24 1.00 10.40
CA LEU A 37 1.09 1.29 11.25
C LEU A 37 -0.25 0.86 10.61
N SER A 38 -0.39 0.94 9.29
CA SER A 38 -1.61 0.58 8.56
C SER A 38 -1.90 -0.94 8.51
N ALA A 39 -0.95 -1.78 8.90
CA ALA A 39 -1.18 -3.22 8.99
C ALA A 39 -2.32 -3.53 9.98
N GLN A 40 -3.46 -4.05 9.49
CA GLN A 40 -4.70 -4.29 10.23
C GLN A 40 -5.24 -3.04 10.96
N CYS A 41 -5.01 -1.86 10.39
CA CYS A 41 -5.50 -0.58 10.86
C CYS A 41 -5.97 0.25 9.66
N THR A 42 -6.93 1.14 9.86
CA THR A 42 -7.40 2.03 8.79
C THR A 42 -6.42 3.18 8.56
N ASP A 43 -6.23 3.60 7.30
CA ASP A 43 -5.39 4.75 6.98
C ASP A 43 -5.86 6.02 7.69
N ALA A 44 -7.17 6.20 7.85
CA ALA A 44 -7.73 7.32 8.61
C ALA A 44 -7.25 7.34 10.08
N ARG A 45 -7.16 6.17 10.73
CA ARG A 45 -6.61 6.06 12.08
C ARG A 45 -5.12 6.36 12.10
N VAL A 46 -4.37 5.84 11.14
CA VAL A 46 -2.93 6.12 11.02
C VAL A 46 -2.70 7.61 10.84
N ASN A 47 -3.43 8.26 9.94
CA ASN A 47 -3.31 9.71 9.68
C ASN A 47 -3.70 10.59 10.88
N LEU A 48 -4.48 10.09 11.85
CA LEU A 48 -4.74 10.77 13.12
C LEU A 48 -3.59 10.64 14.13
N VAL A 49 -2.82 9.56 14.06
CA VAL A 49 -1.73 9.24 15.00
C VAL A 49 -0.41 9.84 14.55
N THR A 50 -0.09 9.75 13.26
CA THR A 50 1.23 10.12 12.72
C THR A 50 1.63 11.57 12.93
N PRO A 51 0.76 12.60 12.92
CA PRO A 51 1.20 13.97 13.16
C PRO A 51 1.85 14.18 14.52
N ALA A 52 1.27 13.64 15.59
CA ALA A 52 1.83 13.72 16.93
C ALA A 52 3.13 12.91 17.06
N LEU A 53 3.16 11.72 16.46
CA LEU A 53 4.34 10.86 16.43
C LEU A 53 5.52 11.54 15.70
N PHE A 54 5.29 12.10 14.51
CA PHE A 54 6.33 12.76 13.71
C PHE A 54 6.78 14.08 14.31
N ALA A 55 5.91 14.80 15.02
CA ALA A 55 6.29 15.98 15.78
C ALA A 55 7.21 15.63 16.97
N ARG A 56 6.96 14.50 17.64
CA ARG A 56 7.79 14.02 18.75
C ARG A 56 9.16 13.53 18.28
N TYR A 57 9.20 12.87 17.12
CA TYR A 57 10.41 12.32 16.52
C TYR A 57 10.63 12.92 15.11
N PRO A 58 11.15 14.16 15.01
CA PRO A 58 11.20 14.90 13.75
C PRO A 58 12.29 14.44 12.78
N THR A 59 13.18 13.53 13.20
CA THR A 59 14.28 13.00 12.40
C THR A 59 14.34 11.48 12.47
N LEU A 60 15.01 10.86 11.50
CA LEU A 60 15.27 9.41 11.52
C LEU A 60 16.08 9.01 12.75
N ASP A 61 17.08 9.81 13.12
CA ASP A 61 17.91 9.56 14.30
C ASP A 61 17.09 9.57 15.58
N ALA A 62 16.14 10.52 15.69
CA ALA A 62 15.23 10.55 16.83
C ALA A 62 14.40 9.28 16.97
N PHE A 63 13.92 8.70 15.84
CA PHE A 63 13.25 7.40 15.84
C PHE A 63 14.20 6.25 16.20
N ALA A 64 15.42 6.27 15.65
CA ALA A 64 16.40 5.21 15.89
C ALA A 64 16.84 5.16 17.38
N GLU A 65 16.81 6.28 18.07
CA GLU A 65 17.15 6.41 19.49
C GLU A 65 15.92 6.37 20.42
N ALA A 66 14.70 6.29 19.84
CA ALA A 66 13.48 6.33 20.62
C ALA A 66 13.36 5.18 21.63
N ASP A 67 12.78 5.47 22.78
CA ASP A 67 12.30 4.44 23.70
C ASP A 67 11.05 3.77 23.08
N VAL A 68 11.11 2.46 22.91
CA VAL A 68 10.01 1.67 22.36
C VAL A 68 8.73 1.87 23.16
N ALA A 69 8.80 1.91 24.49
CA ALA A 69 7.62 2.11 25.35
C ALA A 69 6.98 3.50 25.14
N GLU A 70 7.76 4.53 24.85
CA GLU A 70 7.23 5.84 24.50
C GLU A 70 6.53 5.80 23.14
N VAL A 71 7.11 5.16 22.13
CA VAL A 71 6.49 4.98 20.79
C VAL A 71 5.19 4.19 20.90
N GLU A 72 5.15 3.12 21.73
CA GLU A 72 3.92 2.35 21.99
C GLU A 72 2.77 3.26 22.44
N GLY A 73 3.03 4.22 23.30
CA GLY A 73 2.05 5.19 23.79
C GLY A 73 1.40 5.97 22.63
N TYR A 74 2.20 6.44 21.67
CA TYR A 74 1.69 7.17 20.50
C TYR A 74 0.88 6.29 19.55
N VAL A 75 1.29 5.05 19.33
CA VAL A 75 0.69 4.17 18.30
C VAL A 75 -0.33 3.17 18.85
N HIS A 76 -0.67 3.25 20.14
CA HIS A 76 -1.55 2.32 20.84
C HIS A 76 -2.88 2.07 20.10
N SER A 77 -3.49 3.12 19.56
CA SER A 77 -4.78 3.01 18.87
C SER A 77 -4.71 2.34 17.49
N CYS A 78 -3.52 2.03 16.97
CA CYS A 78 -3.34 1.34 15.68
C CYS A 78 -3.46 -0.19 15.78
N GLY A 79 -3.62 -0.76 16.99
CA GLY A 79 -3.64 -2.20 17.22
C GLY A 79 -2.26 -2.86 17.01
N PHE A 80 -2.02 -4.01 17.66
CA PHE A 80 -0.71 -4.69 17.64
C PHE A 80 0.48 -3.74 17.93
N TYR A 81 0.22 -2.70 18.72
CA TYR A 81 1.07 -1.53 18.90
C TYR A 81 2.48 -1.86 19.40
N LYS A 82 2.63 -2.87 20.27
CA LYS A 82 3.94 -3.28 20.80
C LYS A 82 4.89 -3.73 19.70
N HIS A 83 4.47 -4.70 18.88
CA HIS A 83 5.27 -5.16 17.74
C HIS A 83 5.48 -4.05 16.71
N LYS A 84 4.49 -3.18 16.49
CA LYS A 84 4.64 -2.06 15.56
C LYS A 84 5.66 -1.05 16.04
N ALA A 85 5.64 -0.69 17.33
CA ALA A 85 6.61 0.24 17.91
C ALA A 85 8.04 -0.34 17.86
N GLU A 86 8.20 -1.60 18.22
CA GLU A 86 9.48 -2.31 18.13
C GLU A 86 10.02 -2.33 16.69
N ASP A 87 9.20 -2.77 15.73
CA ASP A 87 9.58 -2.80 14.32
C ASP A 87 9.98 -1.41 13.79
N ILE A 88 9.24 -0.35 14.16
CA ILE A 88 9.52 1.02 13.73
C ILE A 88 10.90 1.47 14.23
N VAL A 89 11.18 1.30 15.53
CA VAL A 89 12.45 1.71 16.10
C VAL A 89 13.61 0.92 15.49
N LEU A 90 13.46 -0.40 15.37
CA LEU A 90 14.49 -1.28 14.80
C LEU A 90 14.71 -0.98 13.30
N ALA A 91 13.64 -0.76 12.52
CA ALA A 91 13.78 -0.39 11.11
C ALA A 91 14.49 0.96 10.96
N CYS A 92 14.15 1.96 11.78
CA CYS A 92 14.82 3.26 11.74
C CYS A 92 16.31 3.17 12.13
N ARG A 93 16.68 2.34 13.10
CA ARG A 93 18.08 2.03 13.43
C ARG A 93 18.80 1.43 12.24
N MET A 94 18.20 0.44 11.61
CA MET A 94 18.77 -0.23 10.44
C MET A 94 18.91 0.72 9.24
N LEU A 95 17.93 1.62 9.00
CA LEU A 95 18.06 2.65 7.98
C LEU A 95 19.25 3.59 8.25
N ARG A 96 19.42 4.03 9.50
CA ARG A 96 20.53 4.89 9.89
C ARG A 96 21.89 4.19 9.72
N ASP A 97 22.01 2.98 10.27
CA ASP A 97 23.29 2.32 10.45
C ASP A 97 23.77 1.55 9.20
N GLU A 98 22.84 1.01 8.39
CA GLU A 98 23.19 0.18 7.23
C GLU A 98 22.85 0.84 5.88
N TYR A 99 21.91 1.79 5.83
CA TYR A 99 21.42 2.38 4.56
C TYR A 99 21.66 3.90 4.45
N GLY A 100 22.54 4.46 5.30
CA GLY A 100 22.89 5.88 5.25
C GLY A 100 21.69 6.83 5.43
N GLY A 101 20.70 6.41 6.20
CA GLY A 101 19.51 7.18 6.53
C GLY A 101 18.43 7.18 5.43
N LYS A 102 18.54 6.35 4.41
CA LYS A 102 17.59 6.27 3.29
C LYS A 102 16.81 4.97 3.30
N VAL A 103 15.57 5.02 2.88
CA VAL A 103 14.78 3.80 2.60
C VAL A 103 15.42 3.08 1.40
N PRO A 104 15.71 1.77 1.46
CA PRO A 104 16.34 1.07 0.34
C PRO A 104 15.46 1.01 -0.91
N GLY A 105 16.10 1.08 -2.09
CA GLY A 105 15.43 1.05 -3.40
C GLY A 105 15.32 -0.33 -4.05
N THR A 106 15.55 -1.42 -3.31
CA THR A 106 15.43 -2.79 -3.87
C THR A 106 14.55 -3.67 -2.99
N MET A 107 13.81 -4.59 -3.62
CA MET A 107 12.95 -5.55 -2.93
C MET A 107 13.73 -6.35 -1.88
N GLU A 108 14.91 -6.82 -2.22
CA GLU A 108 15.75 -7.63 -1.34
C GLU A 108 16.13 -6.88 -0.05
N GLN A 109 16.59 -5.65 -0.18
CA GLN A 109 16.97 -4.82 0.98
C GLN A 109 15.76 -4.42 1.82
N LEU A 110 14.64 -4.06 1.19
CA LEU A 110 13.39 -3.71 1.90
C LEU A 110 12.86 -4.87 2.74
N LEU A 111 12.94 -6.10 2.23
CA LEU A 111 12.50 -7.30 2.97
C LEU A 111 13.36 -7.63 4.20
N ARG A 112 14.55 -7.04 4.34
CA ARG A 112 15.38 -7.16 5.54
C ARG A 112 14.91 -6.25 6.67
N LEU A 113 14.16 -5.19 6.36
CA LEU A 113 13.68 -4.24 7.37
C LEU A 113 12.60 -4.87 8.25
N PRO A 114 12.70 -4.72 9.59
CA PRO A 114 11.66 -5.16 10.52
C PRO A 114 10.28 -4.64 10.14
N GLY A 115 9.29 -5.52 10.12
CA GLY A 115 7.91 -5.18 9.80
C GLY A 115 7.62 -4.89 8.32
N VAL A 116 8.59 -5.01 7.42
CA VAL A 116 8.42 -4.83 5.97
C VAL A 116 8.25 -6.17 5.28
N GLY A 117 7.03 -6.45 4.85
CA GLY A 117 6.71 -7.59 3.98
C GLY A 117 6.65 -7.19 2.50
N ARG A 118 6.43 -8.18 1.62
CA ARG A 118 6.41 -7.99 0.16
C ARG A 118 5.43 -6.90 -0.31
N LYS A 119 4.23 -6.85 0.25
CA LYS A 119 3.23 -5.82 -0.06
C LYS A 119 3.76 -4.42 0.29
N THR A 120 4.32 -4.26 1.49
CA THR A 120 4.92 -3.00 1.96
C THR A 120 6.10 -2.60 1.07
N ALA A 121 6.97 -3.54 0.73
CA ALA A 121 8.11 -3.29 -0.15
C ALA A 121 7.66 -2.79 -1.54
N ASN A 122 6.65 -3.41 -2.16
CA ASN A 122 6.09 -2.94 -3.43
C ASN A 122 5.52 -1.52 -3.32
N LEU A 123 4.83 -1.19 -2.22
CA LEU A 123 4.31 0.16 -2.01
C LEU A 123 5.45 1.18 -1.89
N LEU A 124 6.48 0.90 -1.10
CA LEU A 124 7.63 1.78 -0.95
C LEU A 124 8.40 1.96 -2.26
N LEU A 125 8.59 0.89 -3.04
CA LEU A 125 9.22 0.96 -4.35
C LEU A 125 8.41 1.81 -5.34
N GLY A 126 7.09 1.66 -5.36
CA GLY A 126 6.21 2.44 -6.23
C GLY A 126 6.17 3.92 -5.83
N ASP A 127 5.89 4.21 -4.56
CA ASP A 127 5.58 5.56 -4.10
C ASP A 127 6.84 6.42 -3.87
N ILE A 128 7.97 5.84 -3.46
CA ILE A 128 9.22 6.58 -3.24
C ILE A 128 10.05 6.67 -4.52
N TYR A 129 10.17 5.56 -5.24
CA TYR A 129 11.11 5.43 -6.35
C TYR A 129 10.47 5.41 -7.74
N GLY A 130 9.14 5.35 -7.82
CA GLY A 130 8.46 5.17 -9.10
C GLY A 130 8.86 3.89 -9.82
N THR A 131 9.26 2.83 -9.06
CA THR A 131 9.79 1.60 -9.64
C THR A 131 8.73 0.90 -10.49
N PRO A 132 8.97 0.72 -11.81
CA PRO A 132 8.03 0.05 -12.68
C PRO A 132 7.72 -1.38 -12.20
N GLY A 133 6.48 -1.82 -12.37
CA GLY A 133 6.04 -3.15 -11.96
C GLY A 133 5.83 -3.30 -10.45
N SER A 134 5.74 -2.22 -9.68
CA SER A 134 5.40 -2.25 -8.26
C SER A 134 3.91 -2.50 -8.08
N VAL A 135 3.54 -3.77 -7.88
CA VAL A 135 2.13 -4.20 -7.73
C VAL A 135 1.80 -4.43 -6.27
N VAL A 136 0.91 -3.61 -5.72
CA VAL A 136 0.48 -3.69 -4.31
C VAL A 136 -0.79 -4.54 -4.20
N CYS A 137 -0.62 -5.85 -3.95
CA CYS A 137 -1.74 -6.79 -3.81
C CYS A 137 -2.36 -6.73 -2.40
N ASP A 138 -3.24 -5.76 -2.19
CA ASP A 138 -4.08 -5.70 -1.00
C ASP A 138 -5.42 -6.45 -1.20
N THR A 139 -6.28 -6.44 -0.21
CA THR A 139 -7.59 -7.11 -0.27
C THR A 139 -8.52 -6.52 -1.34
N HIS A 140 -8.41 -5.22 -1.65
CA HIS A 140 -9.16 -4.58 -2.73
C HIS A 140 -8.64 -5.02 -4.09
N CYS A 141 -7.32 -4.95 -4.29
CA CYS A 141 -6.66 -5.38 -5.52
C CYS A 141 -7.00 -6.84 -5.83
N ILE A 142 -6.79 -7.76 -4.89
CA ILE A 142 -7.08 -9.19 -5.08
C ILE A 142 -8.54 -9.41 -5.45
N ARG A 143 -9.49 -8.84 -4.69
CA ARG A 143 -10.91 -9.01 -4.93
C ARG A 143 -11.33 -8.48 -6.30
N ILE A 144 -10.98 -7.24 -6.60
CA ILE A 144 -11.43 -6.57 -7.83
C ILE A 144 -10.80 -7.21 -9.07
N CYS A 145 -9.50 -7.54 -9.02
CA CYS A 145 -8.84 -8.21 -10.13
C CYS A 145 -9.42 -9.60 -10.42
N ASN A 146 -9.84 -10.35 -9.38
CA ASN A 146 -10.58 -11.60 -9.58
C ASN A 146 -11.95 -11.37 -10.26
N LEU A 147 -12.71 -10.37 -9.84
CA LEU A 147 -14.01 -10.01 -10.44
C LEU A 147 -13.85 -9.57 -11.90
N LEU A 148 -12.76 -8.88 -12.21
CA LEU A 148 -12.45 -8.44 -13.58
C LEU A 148 -11.84 -9.56 -14.44
N GLY A 149 -11.46 -10.70 -13.84
CA GLY A 149 -10.77 -11.79 -14.54
C GLY A 149 -9.35 -11.44 -14.99
N LEU A 150 -8.72 -10.47 -14.31
CA LEU A 150 -7.32 -10.09 -14.54
C LEU A 150 -6.35 -10.99 -13.77
N ALA A 151 -6.83 -11.58 -12.67
CA ALA A 151 -6.09 -12.54 -11.87
C ALA A 151 -7.04 -13.57 -11.28
N SER A 152 -6.49 -14.66 -10.74
CA SER A 152 -7.23 -15.72 -10.06
C SER A 152 -6.55 -16.12 -8.75
N GLY A 153 -7.36 -16.46 -7.75
CA GLY A 153 -6.90 -16.93 -6.45
C GLY A 153 -6.82 -15.85 -5.39
N LYS A 154 -6.41 -16.25 -4.16
CA LYS A 154 -6.39 -15.40 -2.97
C LYS A 154 -4.98 -15.14 -2.44
N ASP A 155 -3.99 -15.87 -2.95
CA ASP A 155 -2.59 -15.71 -2.58
C ASP A 155 -2.03 -14.40 -3.17
N PRO A 156 -1.61 -13.42 -2.32
CA PRO A 156 -1.13 -12.14 -2.81
C PRO A 156 0.07 -12.23 -3.74
N ALA A 157 1.01 -13.16 -3.49
CA ALA A 157 2.21 -13.31 -4.30
C ALA A 157 1.89 -13.87 -5.69
N LYS A 158 0.95 -14.83 -5.78
CA LYS A 158 0.49 -15.36 -7.06
C LYS A 158 -0.31 -14.33 -7.85
N VAL A 159 -1.16 -13.55 -7.20
CA VAL A 159 -1.91 -12.46 -7.84
C VAL A 159 -0.96 -11.37 -8.32
N GLU A 160 0.04 -10.99 -7.53
CA GLU A 160 1.08 -10.05 -7.94
C GLU A 160 1.78 -10.51 -9.22
N GLN A 161 2.21 -11.77 -9.27
CA GLN A 161 2.88 -12.34 -10.45
C GLN A 161 2.00 -12.29 -11.70
N GLN A 162 0.71 -12.64 -11.56
CA GLN A 162 -0.25 -12.58 -12.67
C GLN A 162 -0.45 -11.15 -13.18
N LEU A 163 -0.60 -10.19 -12.27
CA LEU A 163 -0.80 -8.78 -12.62
C LEU A 163 0.45 -8.16 -13.26
N ARG A 164 1.64 -8.48 -12.77
CA ARG A 164 2.91 -8.05 -13.39
C ARG A 164 3.07 -8.52 -14.83
N ALA A 165 2.48 -9.66 -15.18
CA ALA A 165 2.55 -10.22 -16.54
C ALA A 165 1.64 -9.51 -17.54
N ILE A 166 0.63 -8.75 -17.09
CA ILE A 166 -0.40 -8.15 -17.95
C ILE A 166 -0.50 -6.63 -17.83
N LEU A 167 -0.06 -6.03 -16.71
CA LEU A 167 -0.09 -4.58 -16.52
C LEU A 167 1.14 -3.94 -17.17
N PRO A 168 1.00 -2.78 -17.83
CA PRO A 168 2.13 -1.93 -18.14
C PRO A 168 2.91 -1.62 -16.86
N PRO A 169 4.24 -1.86 -16.82
CA PRO A 169 5.01 -1.73 -15.59
C PRO A 169 4.89 -0.34 -14.92
N GLU A 170 4.86 0.71 -15.72
CA GLU A 170 4.74 2.11 -15.29
C GLU A 170 3.37 2.46 -14.70
N GLU A 171 2.32 1.71 -15.03
CA GLU A 171 0.96 1.92 -14.51
C GLU A 171 0.68 1.13 -13.22
N SER A 172 1.56 0.21 -12.84
CA SER A 172 1.28 -0.80 -11.83
C SER A 172 0.96 -0.23 -10.45
N SER A 173 1.71 0.77 -9.97
CA SER A 173 1.48 1.41 -8.67
C SER A 173 0.16 2.19 -8.67
N ASP A 174 -0.01 3.07 -9.64
CA ASP A 174 -1.22 3.89 -9.81
C ASP A 174 -2.49 3.05 -9.97
N PHE A 175 -2.41 1.97 -10.75
CA PHE A 175 -3.51 1.02 -10.89
C PHE A 175 -3.94 0.46 -9.54
N CYS A 176 -2.99 0.06 -8.68
CA CYS A 176 -3.28 -0.45 -7.35
C CYS A 176 -3.92 0.61 -6.45
N HIS A 177 -3.43 1.86 -6.45
CA HIS A 177 -4.03 2.95 -5.69
C HIS A 177 -5.46 3.24 -6.15
N ARG A 178 -5.70 3.29 -7.46
CA ARG A 178 -7.05 3.47 -8.03
C ARG A 178 -8.00 2.34 -7.62
N LEU A 179 -7.52 1.09 -7.57
CA LEU A 179 -8.34 -0.04 -7.09
C LEU A 179 -8.69 0.07 -5.60
N VAL A 180 -7.81 0.60 -4.77
CA VAL A 180 -8.12 0.85 -3.35
C VAL A 180 -9.24 1.88 -3.24
N LEU A 181 -9.14 3.01 -3.95
CA LEU A 181 -10.18 4.05 -3.96
C LEU A 181 -11.51 3.50 -4.50
N HIS A 182 -11.47 2.78 -5.62
CA HIS A 182 -12.65 2.15 -6.22
C HIS A 182 -13.29 1.12 -5.27
N GLY A 183 -12.47 0.33 -4.61
CA GLY A 183 -12.91 -0.69 -3.66
C GLY A 183 -13.57 -0.11 -2.41
N ARG A 184 -13.18 1.09 -1.99
CA ARG A 184 -13.80 1.82 -0.87
C ARG A 184 -15.07 2.54 -1.28
N ALA A 185 -15.06 3.22 -2.44
CA ALA A 185 -16.14 4.10 -2.86
C ALA A 185 -17.30 3.38 -3.57
N VAL A 186 -17.00 2.33 -4.32
CA VAL A 186 -17.94 1.68 -5.25
C VAL A 186 -17.99 0.18 -5.05
N CYS A 187 -16.88 -0.53 -5.26
CA CYS A 187 -16.83 -1.99 -5.20
C CYS A 187 -16.57 -2.47 -3.76
N ALA A 188 -17.50 -2.19 -2.85
CA ALA A 188 -17.41 -2.68 -1.47
C ALA A 188 -17.67 -4.19 -1.40
N ALA A 189 -17.01 -4.90 -0.46
CA ALA A 189 -17.07 -6.36 -0.38
C ALA A 189 -18.47 -6.92 -0.10
N ARG A 190 -19.30 -6.21 0.66
CA ARG A 190 -20.65 -6.68 1.07
C ARG A 190 -21.79 -6.06 0.26
N LYS A 191 -21.67 -4.80 -0.14
CA LYS A 191 -22.71 -4.05 -0.86
C LYS A 191 -22.07 -3.19 -1.93
N PRO A 192 -21.65 -3.77 -3.07
CA PRO A 192 -21.08 -3.01 -4.16
C PRO A 192 -22.15 -2.17 -4.86
N ALA A 193 -21.80 -0.95 -5.24
CA ALA A 193 -22.68 -0.04 -6.00
C ALA A 193 -22.43 -0.22 -7.50
N CYS A 194 -22.85 -1.37 -8.04
CA CYS A 194 -22.56 -1.79 -9.41
C CYS A 194 -23.20 -0.86 -10.46
N ASP A 195 -24.30 -0.20 -10.14
CA ASP A 195 -24.98 0.82 -10.96
C ASP A 195 -24.11 2.04 -11.25
N ARG A 196 -23.14 2.35 -10.40
CA ARG A 196 -22.21 3.48 -10.53
C ARG A 196 -20.78 3.04 -10.86
N CYS A 197 -20.58 1.76 -11.18
CA CYS A 197 -19.26 1.18 -11.35
C CYS A 197 -18.72 1.44 -12.78
N CYS A 198 -17.62 2.20 -12.89
CA CYS A 198 -16.96 2.41 -14.18
C CYS A 198 -16.34 1.12 -14.76
N LEU A 199 -16.22 0.07 -13.97
CA LEU A 199 -15.68 -1.23 -14.37
C LEU A 199 -16.76 -2.28 -14.66
N ALA A 200 -18.05 -1.92 -14.54
CA ALA A 200 -19.18 -2.84 -14.77
C ALA A 200 -19.11 -3.61 -16.10
N PRO A 201 -18.75 -2.97 -17.24
CA PRO A 201 -18.68 -3.67 -18.55
C PRO A 201 -17.62 -4.78 -18.60
N TYR A 202 -16.66 -4.77 -17.67
CA TYR A 202 -15.55 -5.73 -17.63
C TYR A 202 -15.69 -6.76 -16.51
N CYS A 203 -16.72 -6.61 -15.66
CA CYS A 203 -16.87 -7.37 -14.42
C CYS A 203 -17.71 -8.63 -14.63
N LYS A 204 -17.16 -9.80 -14.32
CA LYS A 204 -17.85 -11.08 -14.42
C LYS A 204 -19.15 -11.14 -13.59
N SER A 205 -19.14 -10.53 -12.41
CA SER A 205 -20.34 -10.50 -11.55
C SER A 205 -21.45 -9.59 -12.07
N PHE A 206 -21.15 -8.68 -12.97
CA PHE A 206 -22.14 -7.79 -13.57
C PHE A 206 -22.62 -8.31 -14.93
N THR A 207 -21.73 -8.91 -15.72
CA THR A 207 -22.04 -9.48 -17.05
C THR A 207 -22.73 -10.84 -16.97
N GLY A 208 -22.78 -11.46 -15.79
CA GLY A 208 -23.40 -12.77 -15.58
C GLY A 208 -22.54 -13.95 -16.04
N GLU A 209 -21.24 -13.73 -16.26
CA GLU A 209 -20.26 -14.77 -16.57
C GLU A 209 -19.67 -15.46 -15.30
#